data_26dd12bc1a576d96b019ed6d1222a34a
#
_entry.id   26dd12bc1a576d96b019ed6d1222a34a
#
_cell.length_a   1.000
_cell.length_b   1.000
_cell.length_c   1.000
_cell.angle_alpha   90.00
_cell.angle_beta   90.00
_cell.angle_gamma   90.00
#
_symmetry.space_group_name_H-M   'P 1'
#
loop_
_entity.id
_entity.type
_entity.pdbx_description
1 polymer ?
#
loop_
_entity_poly.entity_id
_entity_poly.type
_entity_poly.pdbx_seq_one_letter_code
_entity_poly.pdbx_strand_id
1 'polypeptide(L)'
;MMVVIPAGLKNILSKPKLLVPTIIVAIGMILGVVILAVRSDKPAQAAPRPLDVEVAQVEQKDVPVYSEWIGTTEGIVNADIKAEVTGYLLKQDYKEGSFVKKGQLLFGLDPRPFQAAVDQANGQVAQFQGQLEQAISQVAQAEAQVAQANSQLLQSQAQLAQAQANQVKTQLDVNKYAPLAEQKAVTQQDLDNAVQGNVVAKAQVEAARAGVETARAQLRATTAQIGTAKAAINTAKGQVENARAAVRTAQLNLGFTQIISPIDGIAGIAQAQVGNLITTTSAPLTTVSTVDPIKVYFTLSEQQYLNFTKRNLIEARRSASVVQIELELILSDGSTYPEQGSFFFADRQVDPKTGAIRMAGIFLNPGNVLRPGQYGRIRAVTATKNDALLVPQRAVSELQGSYQVAVVGGANKIEMRTVKVGERSGTQWIIEDGLKAGEFVVVEGTQKIKPGAVVNPKAYAKTN
;
A
#
# COMPACT_ATOMS: atom_id res chain seq x y z
N MET A 1 19.32 54.05 -43.11
CA MET A 1 18.93 54.64 -44.41
C MET A 1 17.89 55.64 -44.06
N MET A 2 18.30 56.78 -43.64
CA MET A 2 18.50 57.93 -44.46
C MET A 2 17.21 58.41 -45.14
N VAL A 3 16.81 59.54 -44.72
CA VAL A 3 16.71 60.84 -45.42
C VAL A 3 15.25 61.20 -45.75
N VAL A 4 14.61 62.37 -45.63
CA VAL A 4 15.08 63.79 -45.57
C VAL A 4 13.86 64.69 -45.34
N ILE A 5 14.01 65.78 -44.64
CA ILE A 5 13.14 66.96 -44.53
C ILE A 5 13.27 67.80 -45.85
N PRO A 6 12.35 68.64 -46.26
CA PRO A 6 12.47 70.05 -45.99
C PRO A 6 11.12 70.83 -45.86
N ALA A 7 10.97 71.82 -45.07
CA ALA A 7 11.44 73.25 -44.98
C ALA A 7 10.87 74.23 -46.04
N GLY A 8 10.36 75.28 -45.48
CA GLY A 8 10.31 76.62 -46.08
C GLY A 8 8.97 77.26 -46.22
N LEU A 9 8.64 78.44 -46.03
CA LEU A 9 9.25 79.75 -45.73
C LEU A 9 8.11 80.82 -45.68
N LYS A 10 8.09 81.56 -44.65
CA LYS A 10 8.31 83.00 -44.60
C LYS A 10 7.28 83.96 -45.21
N ASN A 11 6.88 84.92 -44.33
CA ASN A 11 6.82 86.39 -44.45
C ASN A 11 5.63 87.01 -45.23
N ILE A 12 5.01 88.08 -44.77
CA ILE A 12 5.46 89.51 -44.68
C ILE A 12 4.32 90.33 -44.07
N LEU A 13 4.60 91.06 -43.04
CA LEU A 13 4.39 92.50 -42.72
C LEU A 13 3.47 93.34 -43.56
N SER A 14 2.54 94.09 -42.88
CA SER A 14 2.79 95.51 -42.69
C SER A 14 1.56 96.23 -42.14
N LYS A 15 1.78 97.12 -41.19
CA LYS A 15 0.93 98.24 -40.66
C LYS A 15 0.81 99.32 -41.68
N PRO A 16 0.12 100.50 -41.48
CA PRO A 16 -0.50 101.06 -40.27
C PRO A 16 -1.70 102.03 -40.49
N LYS A 17 -2.22 102.51 -39.36
CA LYS A 17 -2.66 103.92 -39.00
C LYS A 17 -4.06 104.43 -39.31
N LEU A 18 -4.66 104.83 -38.22
CA LEU A 18 -5.41 106.03 -37.89
C LEU A 18 -6.74 106.31 -38.59
N LEU A 19 -7.81 106.34 -37.82
CA LEU A 19 -8.57 107.53 -37.54
C LEU A 19 -9.55 107.35 -36.38
N VAL A 20 -9.40 108.10 -35.42
CA VAL A 20 -10.04 108.42 -34.14
C VAL A 20 -11.18 109.40 -34.37
N PRO A 21 -11.97 109.77 -33.44
CA PRO A 21 -12.88 109.23 -32.42
C PRO A 21 -14.24 110.03 -32.45
N THR A 22 -15.33 109.43 -32.73
CA THR A 22 -16.63 110.11 -32.52
C THR A 22 -17.81 109.13 -32.20
N ILE A 23 -17.56 107.89 -31.86
CA ILE A 23 -18.65 106.96 -31.58
C ILE A 23 -18.71 106.51 -30.11
N ILE A 24 -17.94 107.10 -29.21
CA ILE A 24 -17.82 106.66 -27.80
C ILE A 24 -18.97 107.16 -26.90
N VAL A 25 -19.72 108.17 -27.27
CA VAL A 25 -20.77 108.76 -26.38
C VAL A 25 -22.15 108.13 -26.57
N ALA A 26 -22.46 107.55 -27.74
CA ALA A 26 -23.78 106.92 -27.96
C ALA A 26 -23.89 105.45 -27.46
N ILE A 27 -22.80 104.78 -27.26
CA ILE A 27 -22.80 103.34 -26.77
C ILE A 27 -22.85 103.30 -25.25
N GLY A 28 -22.42 104.37 -24.53
CA GLY A 28 -22.45 104.44 -23.07
C GLY A 28 -23.85 104.49 -22.45
N MET A 29 -24.84 105.10 -23.18
CA MET A 29 -26.20 105.27 -22.64
C MET A 29 -27.11 104.03 -22.92
N ILE A 30 -26.83 103.28 -23.92
CA ILE A 30 -27.58 102.01 -24.20
C ILE A 30 -27.08 100.83 -23.31
N LEU A 31 -25.82 100.85 -22.88
CA LEU A 31 -25.26 99.82 -21.98
C LEU A 31 -25.73 99.94 -20.53
N GLY A 32 -26.14 101.24 -20.13
CA GLY A 32 -26.63 101.47 -18.77
C GLY A 32 -28.06 100.94 -18.51
N VAL A 33 -28.91 100.89 -19.55
CA VAL A 33 -30.31 100.47 -19.44
C VAL A 33 -30.41 98.91 -19.54
N VAL A 34 -29.45 98.30 -20.21
CA VAL A 34 -29.43 96.76 -20.30
C VAL A 34 -28.87 96.16 -19.05
N ILE A 35 -28.07 96.86 -18.24
CA ILE A 35 -27.52 96.33 -16.98
C ILE A 35 -28.54 96.33 -15.82
N LEU A 36 -29.63 97.16 -15.93
CA LEU A 36 -30.66 97.20 -14.88
C LEU A 36 -31.81 96.20 -15.11
N ALA A 37 -31.91 95.59 -16.28
CA ALA A 37 -33.00 94.65 -16.61
C ALA A 37 -32.60 93.18 -16.48
N VAL A 38 -31.34 92.79 -16.07
CA VAL A 38 -30.88 91.48 -15.90
C VAL A 38 -30.51 91.24 -14.39
N ARG A 39 -31.39 91.72 -13.52
CA ARG A 39 -31.40 91.25 -12.11
C ARG A 39 -32.74 90.64 -11.78
N SER A 40 -32.95 89.44 -12.16
CA SER A 40 -33.84 88.48 -11.51
C SER A 40 -33.86 87.19 -12.35
N ASP A 41 -33.23 86.23 -11.92
CA ASP A 41 -33.61 84.83 -11.73
C ASP A 41 -32.34 84.03 -11.65
N LYS A 42 -31.90 83.79 -10.42
CA LYS A 42 -31.11 82.57 -10.15
C LYS A 42 -32.05 81.40 -10.39
N PRO A 43 -31.79 80.53 -11.35
CA PRO A 43 -32.52 79.27 -11.38
C PRO A 43 -32.21 78.56 -10.08
N ALA A 44 -33.25 78.25 -9.34
CA ALA A 44 -33.15 77.33 -8.21
C ALA A 44 -32.41 76.07 -8.71
N GLN A 45 -31.23 75.79 -8.16
CA GLN A 45 -30.44 74.60 -8.42
C GLN A 45 -31.34 73.43 -8.03
N ALA A 46 -31.94 72.77 -9.04
CA ALA A 46 -32.73 71.57 -8.84
C ALA A 46 -31.86 70.64 -8.02
N ALA A 47 -32.34 70.21 -6.86
CA ALA A 47 -31.67 69.25 -6.04
C ALA A 47 -31.30 68.01 -6.92
N PRO A 48 -30.02 67.59 -6.94
CA PRO A 48 -29.62 66.49 -7.79
C PRO A 48 -30.55 65.33 -7.56
N ARG A 49 -31.19 64.80 -8.62
CA ARG A 49 -32.08 63.61 -8.52
C ARG A 49 -31.24 62.47 -7.92
N PRO A 50 -31.75 61.75 -6.88
CA PRO A 50 -31.04 60.65 -6.32
C PRO A 50 -30.67 59.66 -7.43
N LEU A 51 -29.41 59.27 -7.48
CA LEU A 51 -28.88 58.33 -8.48
C LEU A 51 -29.39 56.93 -8.11
N ASP A 52 -30.00 56.23 -9.04
CA ASP A 52 -30.37 54.83 -8.84
C ASP A 52 -29.10 53.97 -8.74
N VAL A 53 -28.95 53.21 -7.66
CA VAL A 53 -27.84 52.30 -7.42
C VAL A 53 -28.36 50.94 -6.98
N GLU A 54 -27.70 49.85 -7.40
CA GLU A 54 -28.01 48.52 -6.90
C GLU A 54 -27.21 48.23 -5.64
N VAL A 55 -27.89 47.77 -4.62
CA VAL A 55 -27.31 47.52 -3.31
C VAL A 55 -27.51 46.08 -2.89
N ALA A 56 -26.48 45.49 -2.28
CA ALA A 56 -26.57 44.20 -1.61
C ALA A 56 -26.42 44.39 -0.11
N GLN A 57 -27.12 43.59 0.65
CA GLN A 57 -26.96 43.53 2.10
C GLN A 57 -25.73 42.73 2.44
N VAL A 58 -24.94 43.18 3.42
CA VAL A 58 -23.80 42.42 3.99
C VAL A 58 -24.36 41.24 4.76
N GLU A 59 -24.16 40.07 4.19
CA GLU A 59 -24.59 38.81 4.81
C GLU A 59 -23.52 38.33 5.80
N GLN A 60 -23.94 37.86 6.98
CA GLN A 60 -23.07 37.21 7.95
C GLN A 60 -23.36 35.69 7.93
N LYS A 61 -22.38 34.91 7.55
CA LYS A 61 -22.50 33.45 7.47
C LYS A 61 -21.19 32.76 7.80
N ASP A 62 -21.28 31.52 8.25
CA ASP A 62 -20.13 30.64 8.36
C ASP A 62 -19.69 30.20 6.96
N VAL A 63 -18.45 30.47 6.63
CA VAL A 63 -17.90 30.18 5.32
C VAL A 63 -16.78 29.15 5.43
N PRO A 64 -16.92 27.97 4.76
CA PRO A 64 -15.83 27.01 4.66
C PRO A 64 -14.71 27.58 3.79
N VAL A 65 -13.48 27.48 4.30
CA VAL A 65 -12.25 27.82 3.57
C VAL A 65 -11.68 26.53 3.01
N TYR A 66 -11.58 26.48 1.70
CA TYR A 66 -11.03 25.32 0.99
C TYR A 66 -9.55 25.52 0.71
N SER A 67 -8.79 24.46 0.85
CA SER A 67 -7.43 24.38 0.32
C SER A 67 -7.37 23.31 -0.74
N GLU A 68 -6.56 23.57 -1.77
CA GLU A 68 -6.36 22.65 -2.89
C GLU A 68 -4.90 22.25 -2.99
N TRP A 69 -4.66 20.97 -3.28
CA TRP A 69 -3.34 20.40 -3.48
C TRP A 69 -3.34 19.53 -4.73
N ILE A 70 -2.25 19.58 -5.47
CA ILE A 70 -2.06 18.68 -6.62
C ILE A 70 -1.81 17.29 -6.08
N GLY A 71 -2.53 16.31 -6.61
CA GLY A 71 -2.41 14.90 -6.25
C GLY A 71 -2.23 14.02 -7.47
N THR A 72 -1.72 12.82 -7.22
CA THR A 72 -1.56 11.76 -8.21
C THR A 72 -2.25 10.50 -7.71
N THR A 73 -3.07 9.90 -8.56
CA THR A 73 -3.75 8.64 -8.26
C THR A 73 -2.78 7.48 -8.29
N GLU A 74 -2.95 6.53 -7.38
CA GLU A 74 -2.18 5.28 -7.33
C GLU A 74 -3.07 4.13 -6.86
N GLY A 75 -2.80 2.91 -7.32
CA GLY A 75 -3.48 1.72 -6.81
C GLY A 75 -3.25 1.52 -5.30
N ILE A 76 -4.23 0.96 -4.60
CA ILE A 76 -4.06 0.59 -3.18
C ILE A 76 -2.88 -0.36 -3.03
N VAL A 77 -2.80 -1.35 -3.90
CA VAL A 77 -1.69 -2.29 -4.02
C VAL A 77 -1.29 -2.37 -5.48
N ASN A 78 0.00 -2.29 -5.75
CA ASN A 78 0.58 -2.52 -7.07
C ASN A 78 1.48 -3.75 -6.96
N ALA A 79 1.16 -4.82 -7.68
CA ALA A 79 1.94 -6.04 -7.73
C ALA A 79 2.68 -6.13 -9.05
N ASP A 80 3.99 -6.08 -9.00
CA ASP A 80 4.85 -6.33 -10.16
C ASP A 80 4.95 -7.84 -10.40
N ILE A 81 4.45 -8.30 -11.53
CA ILE A 81 4.40 -9.70 -11.92
C ILE A 81 5.72 -10.06 -12.60
N LYS A 82 6.46 -10.96 -11.96
CA LYS A 82 7.76 -11.45 -12.45
C LYS A 82 7.75 -12.97 -12.58
N ALA A 83 8.61 -13.49 -13.43
CA ALA A 83 8.84 -14.93 -13.52
C ALA A 83 9.81 -15.37 -12.41
N GLU A 84 9.48 -16.49 -11.76
CA GLU A 84 10.33 -17.11 -10.74
C GLU A 84 11.26 -18.17 -11.32
N VAL A 85 11.01 -18.59 -12.58
CA VAL A 85 11.84 -19.54 -13.33
C VAL A 85 12.13 -19.01 -14.72
N THR A 86 13.24 -19.46 -15.31
CA THR A 86 13.64 -19.08 -16.67
C THR A 86 13.00 -20.00 -17.68
N GLY A 87 12.33 -19.45 -18.70
CA GLY A 87 11.69 -20.23 -19.75
C GLY A 87 11.15 -19.37 -20.90
N TYR A 88 10.79 -20.00 -22.00
CA TYR A 88 10.15 -19.30 -23.11
C TYR A 88 8.68 -19.01 -22.81
N LEU A 89 8.25 -17.79 -23.08
CA LEU A 89 6.85 -17.38 -22.96
C LEU A 89 6.03 -18.01 -24.09
N LEU A 90 5.11 -18.91 -23.75
CA LEU A 90 4.27 -19.60 -24.75
C LEU A 90 2.93 -18.92 -24.95
N LYS A 91 2.35 -18.32 -23.89
CA LYS A 91 1.03 -17.71 -23.96
C LYS A 91 0.85 -16.58 -22.95
N GLN A 92 -0.04 -15.66 -23.34
CA GLN A 92 -0.61 -14.62 -22.49
C GLN A 92 -2.12 -14.89 -22.39
N ASP A 93 -2.60 -15.14 -21.17
CA ASP A 93 -4.00 -15.57 -20.93
C ASP A 93 -4.88 -14.45 -20.35
N TYR A 94 -4.44 -13.20 -20.42
CA TYR A 94 -5.23 -12.04 -20.02
C TYR A 94 -5.25 -10.98 -21.11
N LYS A 95 -6.26 -10.11 -21.06
CA LYS A 95 -6.35 -8.94 -21.95
C LYS A 95 -5.77 -7.74 -21.21
N GLU A 96 -4.83 -7.03 -21.84
CA GLU A 96 -4.22 -5.82 -21.30
C GLU A 96 -5.28 -4.77 -20.93
N GLY A 97 -5.11 -4.13 -19.77
CA GLY A 97 -6.08 -3.18 -19.24
C GLY A 97 -7.37 -3.77 -18.69
N SER A 98 -7.55 -5.11 -18.72
CA SER A 98 -8.72 -5.77 -18.16
C SER A 98 -8.55 -6.05 -16.65
N PHE A 99 -9.69 -6.23 -15.99
CA PHE A 99 -9.74 -6.71 -14.62
C PHE A 99 -9.36 -8.20 -14.56
N VAL A 100 -8.48 -8.55 -13.63
CA VAL A 100 -8.04 -9.92 -13.35
C VAL A 100 -8.27 -10.25 -11.89
N LYS A 101 -8.60 -11.52 -11.61
CA LYS A 101 -8.80 -12.00 -10.25
C LYS A 101 -7.52 -12.59 -9.69
N LYS A 102 -7.37 -12.58 -8.37
CA LYS A 102 -6.34 -13.32 -7.66
C LYS A 102 -6.38 -14.78 -8.05
N GLY A 103 -5.20 -15.36 -8.38
CA GLY A 103 -5.06 -16.74 -8.87
C GLY A 103 -5.37 -16.91 -10.36
N GLN A 104 -5.81 -15.89 -11.08
CA GLN A 104 -6.01 -15.96 -12.52
C GLN A 104 -4.67 -16.07 -13.24
N LEU A 105 -4.59 -17.00 -14.20
CA LEU A 105 -3.41 -17.17 -15.05
C LEU A 105 -3.23 -15.93 -15.93
N LEU A 106 -2.02 -15.37 -15.91
CA LEU A 106 -1.63 -14.23 -16.73
C LEU A 106 -0.70 -14.66 -17.88
N PHE A 107 0.31 -15.44 -17.56
CA PHE A 107 1.29 -15.90 -18.53
C PHE A 107 1.61 -17.38 -18.31
N GLY A 108 1.92 -18.09 -19.39
CA GLY A 108 2.39 -19.47 -19.36
C GLY A 108 3.77 -19.59 -19.99
N LEU A 109 4.75 -20.04 -19.22
CA LEU A 109 6.06 -20.44 -19.72
C LEU A 109 6.03 -21.87 -20.23
N ASP A 110 7.04 -22.28 -21.01
CA ASP A 110 7.17 -23.68 -21.48
C ASP A 110 7.34 -24.64 -20.30
N PRO A 111 6.36 -25.50 -20.00
CA PRO A 111 6.41 -26.40 -18.85
C PRO A 111 7.22 -27.67 -19.14
N ARG A 112 7.54 -28.00 -20.41
CA ARG A 112 8.14 -29.29 -20.79
C ARG A 112 9.47 -29.59 -20.10
N PRO A 113 10.43 -28.65 -19.98
CA PRO A 113 11.67 -28.94 -19.25
C PRO A 113 11.44 -29.21 -17.76
N PHE A 114 10.47 -28.50 -17.16
CA PHE A 114 10.14 -28.65 -15.75
C PHE A 114 9.36 -29.93 -15.49
N GLN A 115 8.47 -30.34 -16.41
CA GLN A 115 7.80 -31.64 -16.32
C GLN A 115 8.80 -32.78 -16.41
N ALA A 116 9.77 -32.71 -17.31
CA ALA A 116 10.84 -33.71 -17.41
C ALA A 116 11.67 -33.79 -16.13
N ALA A 117 11.92 -32.66 -15.45
CA ALA A 117 12.61 -32.63 -14.16
C ALA A 117 11.76 -33.29 -13.05
N VAL A 118 10.44 -33.10 -13.03
CA VAL A 118 9.52 -33.81 -12.11
C VAL A 118 9.56 -35.31 -12.36
N ASP A 119 9.49 -35.71 -13.63
CA ASP A 119 9.52 -37.13 -13.99
C ASP A 119 10.86 -37.80 -13.60
N GLN A 120 11.97 -37.09 -13.81
CA GLN A 120 13.31 -37.55 -13.37
C GLN A 120 13.37 -37.71 -11.84
N ALA A 121 12.86 -36.70 -11.08
CA ALA A 121 12.84 -36.76 -9.63
C ALA A 121 11.94 -37.90 -9.12
N ASN A 122 10.80 -38.18 -9.75
CA ASN A 122 9.93 -39.31 -9.44
C ASN A 122 10.64 -40.64 -9.71
N GLY A 123 11.40 -40.74 -10.79
CA GLY A 123 12.24 -41.92 -11.06
C GLY A 123 13.25 -42.20 -9.94
N GLN A 124 13.87 -41.15 -9.38
CA GLN A 124 14.77 -41.29 -8.24
C GLN A 124 14.04 -41.75 -6.97
N VAL A 125 12.83 -41.27 -6.70
CA VAL A 125 12.01 -41.78 -5.59
C VAL A 125 11.75 -43.28 -5.76
N ALA A 126 11.35 -43.72 -6.95
CA ALA A 126 11.10 -45.13 -7.24
C ALA A 126 12.38 -45.99 -7.03
N GLN A 127 13.53 -45.48 -7.46
CA GLN A 127 14.83 -46.14 -7.26
C GLN A 127 15.14 -46.32 -5.75
N PHE A 128 15.02 -45.27 -4.96
CA PHE A 128 15.30 -45.34 -3.51
C PHE A 128 14.24 -46.14 -2.75
N GLN A 129 12.98 -46.16 -3.20
CA GLN A 129 11.97 -47.06 -2.67
C GLN A 129 12.34 -48.53 -2.89
N GLY A 130 12.86 -48.87 -4.08
CA GLY A 130 13.40 -50.23 -4.33
C GLY A 130 14.55 -50.58 -3.40
N GLN A 131 15.46 -49.65 -3.12
CA GLN A 131 16.54 -49.86 -2.13
C GLN A 131 16.02 -50.05 -0.69
N LEU A 132 14.98 -49.31 -0.31
CA LEU A 132 14.32 -49.46 0.97
C LEU A 132 13.70 -50.89 1.12
N GLU A 133 13.01 -51.37 0.09
CA GLU A 133 12.44 -52.72 0.07
C GLU A 133 13.53 -53.79 0.16
N GLN A 134 14.67 -53.58 -0.52
CA GLN A 134 15.83 -54.45 -0.39
C GLN A 134 16.37 -54.48 1.05
N ALA A 135 16.49 -53.31 1.71
CA ALA A 135 16.93 -53.21 3.09
C ALA A 135 15.94 -53.91 4.07
N ILE A 136 14.64 -53.78 3.82
CA ILE A 136 13.59 -54.48 4.60
C ILE A 136 13.74 -55.98 4.44
N SER A 137 13.98 -56.48 3.22
CA SER A 137 14.22 -57.88 2.96
C SER A 137 15.48 -58.42 3.67
N GLN A 138 16.54 -57.60 3.77
CA GLN A 138 17.74 -57.93 4.53
C GLN A 138 17.46 -58.09 6.04
N VAL A 139 16.59 -57.29 6.63
CA VAL A 139 16.16 -57.43 8.02
C VAL A 139 15.42 -58.77 8.20
N ALA A 140 14.49 -59.10 7.30
CA ALA A 140 13.78 -60.39 7.36
C ALA A 140 14.73 -61.59 7.28
N GLN A 141 15.78 -61.51 6.43
CA GLN A 141 16.83 -62.56 6.37
C GLN A 141 17.62 -62.64 7.68
N ALA A 142 18.00 -61.48 8.25
CA ALA A 142 18.71 -61.46 9.53
C ALA A 142 17.84 -62.02 10.68
N GLU A 143 16.56 -61.78 10.72
CA GLU A 143 15.61 -62.35 11.70
C GLU A 143 15.46 -63.86 11.55
N ALA A 144 15.43 -64.34 10.32
CA ALA A 144 15.45 -65.79 10.08
C ALA A 144 16.75 -66.46 10.61
N GLN A 145 17.91 -65.83 10.43
CA GLN A 145 19.18 -66.25 10.96
C GLN A 145 19.19 -66.28 12.50
N VAL A 146 18.59 -65.28 13.14
CA VAL A 146 18.42 -65.24 14.60
C VAL A 146 17.52 -66.39 15.06
N ALA A 147 16.42 -66.65 14.36
CA ALA A 147 15.57 -67.84 14.70
C ALA A 147 16.30 -69.12 14.59
N GLN A 148 17.15 -69.31 13.56
CA GLN A 148 18.03 -70.51 13.42
C GLN A 148 19.04 -70.60 14.55
N ALA A 149 19.74 -69.52 14.90
CA ALA A 149 20.71 -69.50 15.99
C ALA A 149 20.06 -69.77 17.35
N ASN A 150 18.84 -69.27 17.56
CA ASN A 150 18.05 -69.54 18.76
C ASN A 150 17.68 -71.03 18.87
N SER A 151 17.28 -71.67 17.76
CA SER A 151 17.01 -73.12 17.72
C SER A 151 18.26 -73.92 18.05
N GLN A 152 19.45 -73.51 17.56
CA GLN A 152 20.73 -74.17 17.88
C GLN A 152 21.10 -74.02 19.37
N LEU A 153 20.80 -72.85 19.97
CA LEU A 153 20.98 -72.61 21.40
C LEU A 153 20.10 -73.59 22.24
N LEU A 154 18.80 -73.68 21.87
CA LEU A 154 17.88 -74.64 22.54
C LEU A 154 18.37 -76.09 22.45
N GLN A 155 18.89 -76.52 21.28
CA GLN A 155 19.49 -77.85 21.10
C GLN A 155 20.70 -78.04 22.00
N SER A 156 21.60 -77.05 22.08
CA SER A 156 22.79 -77.12 22.95
C SER A 156 22.40 -77.17 24.44
N GLN A 157 21.36 -76.40 24.83
CA GLN A 157 20.80 -76.45 26.20
C GLN A 157 20.22 -77.83 26.55
N ALA A 158 19.51 -78.49 25.60
CA ALA A 158 19.00 -79.85 25.79
C ALA A 158 20.15 -80.85 25.95
N GLN A 159 21.24 -80.74 25.19
CA GLN A 159 22.43 -81.54 25.34
C GLN A 159 23.11 -81.36 26.70
N LEU A 160 23.19 -80.08 27.18
CA LEU A 160 23.69 -79.81 28.53
C LEU A 160 22.83 -80.46 29.61
N ALA A 161 21.50 -80.34 29.50
CA ALA A 161 20.57 -80.98 30.43
C ALA A 161 20.72 -82.52 30.46
N GLN A 162 20.92 -83.14 29.28
CA GLN A 162 21.20 -84.56 29.18
C GLN A 162 22.52 -84.93 29.84
N ALA A 163 23.61 -84.21 29.61
CA ALA A 163 24.90 -84.39 30.22
C ALA A 163 24.83 -84.24 31.76
N GLN A 164 24.11 -83.24 32.24
CA GLN A 164 23.88 -83.02 33.69
C GLN A 164 23.10 -84.17 34.33
N ALA A 165 22.04 -84.67 33.68
CA ALA A 165 21.29 -85.85 34.17
C ALA A 165 22.18 -87.12 34.26
N ASN A 166 23.05 -87.30 33.27
CA ASN A 166 24.02 -88.43 33.31
C ASN A 166 25.05 -88.25 34.44
N GLN A 167 25.56 -87.05 34.65
CA GLN A 167 26.50 -86.71 35.73
C GLN A 167 25.84 -86.91 37.11
N VAL A 168 24.57 -86.56 37.31
CA VAL A 168 23.81 -86.81 38.53
C VAL A 168 23.71 -88.34 38.77
N LYS A 169 23.38 -89.15 37.74
CA LYS A 169 23.33 -90.59 37.84
C LYS A 169 24.66 -91.21 38.28
N THR A 170 25.76 -90.80 37.60
CA THR A 170 27.10 -91.32 37.92
C THR A 170 27.58 -90.92 39.32
N GLN A 171 27.21 -89.67 39.76
CA GLN A 171 27.50 -89.23 41.13
C GLN A 171 26.74 -90.06 42.21
N LEU A 172 25.46 -90.44 41.91
CA LEU A 172 24.70 -91.33 42.78
C LEU A 172 25.35 -92.69 42.87
N ASP A 173 25.88 -93.18 41.75
CA ASP A 173 26.66 -94.48 41.78
C ASP A 173 27.90 -94.34 42.65
N VAL A 174 28.72 -93.30 42.54
CA VAL A 174 29.86 -93.05 43.42
C VAL A 174 29.40 -92.97 44.89
N ASN A 175 28.37 -92.21 45.22
CA ASN A 175 27.81 -92.08 46.56
C ASN A 175 27.30 -93.39 47.14
N LYS A 176 26.84 -94.31 46.27
CA LYS A 176 26.40 -95.67 46.63
C LYS A 176 27.59 -96.57 46.87
N TYR A 177 28.59 -96.65 45.97
CA TYR A 177 29.72 -97.60 46.09
C TYR A 177 30.78 -97.18 47.10
N ALA A 178 30.99 -95.88 47.38
CA ALA A 178 31.99 -95.43 48.34
C ALA A 178 31.80 -96.06 49.75
N PRO A 179 30.64 -96.01 50.44
CA PRO A 179 30.45 -96.59 51.77
C PRO A 179 30.46 -98.12 51.73
N LEU A 180 30.04 -98.71 50.60
CA LEU A 180 30.05 -100.19 50.46
C LEU A 180 31.47 -100.71 50.29
N ALA A 181 32.38 -100.01 49.62
CA ALA A 181 33.80 -100.37 49.51
C ALA A 181 34.51 -100.20 50.83
N GLU A 182 34.21 -99.17 51.63
CA GLU A 182 34.73 -99.09 53.02
C GLU A 182 34.34 -100.29 53.90
N GLN A 183 33.12 -100.77 53.71
CA GLN A 183 32.60 -101.99 54.40
C GLN A 183 33.09 -103.27 53.77
N LYS A 184 33.90 -103.22 52.70
CA LYS A 184 34.38 -104.40 51.93
C LYS A 184 33.25 -105.24 51.29
N ALA A 185 32.06 -104.60 51.07
CA ALA A 185 30.88 -105.26 50.44
C ALA A 185 30.94 -105.27 48.91
N VAL A 186 31.81 -104.50 48.30
CA VAL A 186 32.11 -104.39 46.85
C VAL A 186 33.62 -104.30 46.65
N THR A 187 34.10 -104.55 45.44
CA THR A 187 35.54 -104.45 45.11
C THR A 187 36.00 -103.01 44.98
N GLN A 188 37.28 -102.70 45.26
CA GLN A 188 37.86 -101.35 45.02
C GLN A 188 37.78 -100.98 43.56
N GLN A 189 37.87 -101.94 42.66
CA GLN A 189 37.74 -101.78 41.23
C GLN A 189 36.34 -101.21 40.83
N ASP A 190 35.27 -101.69 41.50
CA ASP A 190 33.92 -101.21 41.27
C ASP A 190 33.78 -99.68 41.66
N LEU A 191 34.38 -99.32 42.79
CA LEU A 191 34.41 -97.88 43.20
C LEU A 191 35.25 -97.07 42.22
N ASP A 192 36.45 -97.56 41.83
CA ASP A 192 37.31 -96.81 40.88
C ASP A 192 36.63 -96.66 39.53
N ASN A 193 35.89 -97.65 39.03
CA ASN A 193 35.09 -97.54 37.83
C ASN A 193 33.97 -96.47 37.93
N ALA A 194 33.27 -96.46 39.09
CA ALA A 194 32.25 -95.46 39.35
C ALA A 194 32.83 -94.01 39.42
N VAL A 195 33.98 -93.82 40.09
CA VAL A 195 34.68 -92.56 40.15
C VAL A 195 35.14 -92.13 38.76
N GLN A 196 35.75 -93.03 38.00
CA GLN A 196 36.15 -92.68 36.61
C GLN A 196 34.94 -92.35 35.73
N GLY A 197 33.84 -93.11 35.84
CA GLY A 197 32.60 -92.76 35.13
C GLY A 197 32.09 -91.36 35.49
N ASN A 198 32.14 -90.94 36.74
CA ASN A 198 31.73 -89.64 37.17
C ASN A 198 32.72 -88.53 36.70
N VAL A 199 34.01 -88.78 36.65
CA VAL A 199 35.00 -87.84 36.08
C VAL A 199 34.70 -87.59 34.57
N VAL A 200 34.42 -88.70 33.82
CA VAL A 200 34.04 -88.58 32.41
C VAL A 200 32.72 -87.81 32.24
N ALA A 201 31.72 -88.08 33.08
CA ALA A 201 30.42 -87.35 33.02
C ALA A 201 30.59 -85.84 33.35
N LYS A 202 31.43 -85.48 34.31
CA LYS A 202 31.78 -84.09 34.61
C LYS A 202 32.43 -83.44 33.42
N ALA A 203 33.37 -84.05 32.75
CA ALA A 203 34.01 -83.55 31.57
C ALA A 203 32.99 -83.33 30.40
N GLN A 204 32.01 -84.27 30.28
CA GLN A 204 30.92 -84.15 29.32
C GLN A 204 30.02 -82.90 29.62
N VAL A 205 29.72 -82.60 30.89
CA VAL A 205 28.98 -81.44 31.30
C VAL A 205 29.73 -80.15 30.92
N GLU A 206 31.04 -80.10 31.20
CA GLU A 206 31.85 -78.94 30.83
C GLU A 206 31.94 -78.76 29.32
N ALA A 207 32.06 -79.80 28.55
CA ALA A 207 32.02 -79.76 27.09
C ALA A 207 30.65 -79.24 26.55
N ALA A 208 29.55 -79.80 27.14
CA ALA A 208 28.20 -79.29 26.75
C ALA A 208 27.95 -77.84 27.15
N ARG A 209 28.49 -77.41 28.33
CA ARG A 209 28.43 -75.99 28.76
C ARG A 209 29.17 -75.07 27.79
N ALA A 210 30.36 -75.50 27.36
CA ALA A 210 31.10 -74.74 26.34
C ALA A 210 30.31 -74.65 25.01
N GLY A 211 29.59 -75.75 24.64
CA GLY A 211 28.69 -75.71 23.49
C GLY A 211 27.55 -74.69 23.60
N VAL A 212 26.95 -74.60 24.81
CA VAL A 212 25.90 -73.53 25.06
C VAL A 212 26.49 -72.13 24.96
N GLU A 213 27.68 -71.90 25.50
CA GLU A 213 28.31 -70.57 25.38
C GLU A 213 28.68 -70.25 23.95
N THR A 214 29.10 -71.18 23.14
CA THR A 214 29.35 -71.01 21.70
C THR A 214 28.05 -70.67 20.97
N ALA A 215 26.95 -71.38 21.22
CA ALA A 215 25.65 -71.07 20.61
C ALA A 215 25.10 -69.72 21.06
N ARG A 216 25.30 -69.27 22.32
CA ARG A 216 24.98 -67.94 22.81
C ARG A 216 25.78 -66.86 22.13
N ALA A 217 27.06 -67.08 21.91
CA ALA A 217 27.91 -66.14 21.19
C ALA A 217 27.43 -65.98 19.74
N GLN A 218 27.06 -67.08 19.09
CA GLN A 218 26.48 -67.04 17.74
C GLN A 218 25.14 -66.31 17.71
N LEU A 219 24.25 -66.53 18.68
CA LEU A 219 22.98 -65.80 18.79
C LEU A 219 23.21 -64.26 18.97
N ARG A 220 24.17 -63.85 19.81
CA ARG A 220 24.55 -62.49 19.97
C ARG A 220 25.07 -61.84 18.67
N ALA A 221 25.92 -62.60 17.96
CA ALA A 221 26.48 -62.14 16.68
C ALA A 221 25.37 -61.91 15.62
N THR A 222 24.44 -62.85 15.46
CA THR A 222 23.31 -62.72 14.52
C THR A 222 22.33 -61.65 14.96
N THR A 223 22.10 -61.47 16.27
CA THR A 223 21.26 -60.35 16.78
C THR A 223 21.88 -59.00 16.48
N ALA A 224 23.21 -58.87 16.58
CA ALA A 224 23.89 -57.63 16.20
C ALA A 224 23.72 -57.32 14.71
N GLN A 225 23.65 -58.31 13.82
CA GLN A 225 23.38 -58.13 12.40
C GLN A 225 22.01 -57.53 12.13
N ILE A 226 20.98 -57.81 12.96
CA ILE A 226 19.68 -57.09 12.86
C ILE A 226 19.87 -55.60 13.10
N GLY A 227 20.71 -55.19 14.04
CA GLY A 227 21.03 -53.78 14.29
C GLY A 227 21.58 -53.07 13.06
N THR A 228 22.55 -53.70 12.39
CA THR A 228 23.14 -53.15 11.16
C THR A 228 22.13 -53.12 10.01
N ALA A 229 21.32 -54.14 9.83
CA ALA A 229 20.27 -54.20 8.82
C ALA A 229 19.19 -53.13 9.07
N LYS A 230 18.77 -52.89 10.32
CA LYS A 230 17.84 -51.80 10.70
C LYS A 230 18.46 -50.44 10.47
N ALA A 231 19.75 -50.23 10.70
CA ALA A 231 20.44 -48.99 10.36
C ALA A 231 20.41 -48.70 8.83
N ALA A 232 20.56 -49.76 7.99
CA ALA A 232 20.43 -49.63 6.54
C ALA A 232 19.01 -49.18 6.13
N ILE A 233 17.94 -49.65 6.79
CA ILE A 233 16.57 -49.18 6.56
C ILE A 233 16.48 -47.66 6.85
N ASN A 234 17.03 -47.21 7.98
CA ASN A 234 16.99 -45.77 8.32
C ASN A 234 17.73 -44.93 7.29
N THR A 235 18.87 -45.39 6.80
CA THR A 235 19.62 -44.74 5.71
C THR A 235 18.78 -44.69 4.42
N ALA A 236 18.19 -45.80 4.01
CA ALA A 236 17.34 -45.87 2.82
C ALA A 236 16.08 -45.00 2.95
N LYS A 237 15.44 -44.92 4.13
CA LYS A 237 14.34 -43.98 4.41
C LYS A 237 14.79 -42.54 4.24
N GLY A 238 15.95 -42.15 4.76
CA GLY A 238 16.51 -40.81 4.57
C GLY A 238 16.72 -40.46 3.09
N GLN A 239 17.19 -41.43 2.28
CA GLN A 239 17.34 -41.25 0.83
C GLN A 239 15.99 -41.04 0.12
N VAL A 240 14.96 -41.81 0.49
CA VAL A 240 13.58 -41.64 -0.02
C VAL A 240 13.05 -40.23 0.30
N GLU A 241 13.23 -39.79 1.55
CA GLU A 241 12.76 -38.41 1.93
C GLU A 241 13.53 -37.29 1.20
N ASN A 242 14.82 -37.44 0.98
CA ASN A 242 15.61 -36.50 0.18
C ASN A 242 15.11 -36.50 -1.27
N ALA A 243 14.85 -37.65 -1.88
CA ALA A 243 14.31 -37.73 -3.23
C ALA A 243 12.90 -37.12 -3.32
N ARG A 244 12.05 -37.32 -2.32
CA ARG A 244 10.73 -36.65 -2.23
C ARG A 244 10.84 -35.15 -2.12
N ALA A 245 11.84 -34.63 -1.39
CA ALA A 245 12.12 -33.22 -1.35
C ALA A 245 12.52 -32.68 -2.72
N ALA A 246 13.33 -33.40 -3.50
CA ALA A 246 13.65 -33.04 -4.88
C ALA A 246 12.41 -32.99 -5.79
N VAL A 247 11.47 -33.98 -5.63
CA VAL A 247 10.18 -33.92 -6.36
C VAL A 247 9.40 -32.66 -6.01
N ARG A 248 9.28 -32.31 -4.72
CA ARG A 248 8.58 -31.07 -4.32
C ARG A 248 9.20 -29.83 -4.94
N THR A 249 10.53 -29.75 -4.96
CA THR A 249 11.24 -28.63 -5.61
C THR A 249 10.95 -28.58 -7.12
N ALA A 250 11.01 -29.71 -7.80
CA ALA A 250 10.71 -29.77 -9.24
C ALA A 250 9.24 -29.39 -9.53
N GLN A 251 8.29 -29.84 -8.68
CA GLN A 251 6.87 -29.47 -8.78
C GLN A 251 6.63 -27.98 -8.54
N LEU A 252 7.32 -27.35 -7.58
CA LEU A 252 7.25 -25.90 -7.37
C LEU A 252 7.75 -25.16 -8.61
N ASN A 253 8.88 -25.55 -9.17
CA ASN A 253 9.41 -24.94 -10.38
C ASN A 253 8.46 -25.12 -11.58
N LEU A 254 7.79 -26.28 -11.69
CA LEU A 254 6.74 -26.50 -12.68
C LEU A 254 5.54 -25.59 -12.41
N GLY A 255 5.15 -25.41 -11.16
CA GLY A 255 4.09 -24.45 -10.79
C GLY A 255 4.42 -23.03 -11.18
N PHE A 256 5.66 -22.59 -11.03
CA PHE A 256 6.13 -21.26 -11.40
C PHE A 256 6.13 -21.01 -12.93
N THR A 257 5.95 -22.03 -13.75
CA THR A 257 5.69 -21.84 -15.19
C THR A 257 4.34 -21.23 -15.47
N GLN A 258 3.39 -21.30 -14.53
CA GLN A 258 2.08 -20.68 -14.56
C GLN A 258 2.12 -19.40 -13.73
N ILE A 259 2.29 -18.27 -14.39
CA ILE A 259 2.41 -16.97 -13.74
C ILE A 259 0.99 -16.42 -13.52
N ILE A 260 0.57 -16.38 -12.26
CA ILE A 260 -0.78 -15.99 -11.83
C ILE A 260 -0.77 -14.62 -11.14
N SER A 261 -1.93 -13.97 -11.11
CA SER A 261 -2.09 -12.73 -10.35
C SER A 261 -2.15 -13.00 -8.83
N PRO A 262 -1.33 -12.33 -8.02
CA PRO A 262 -1.38 -12.46 -6.55
C PRO A 262 -2.53 -11.65 -5.92
N ILE A 263 -3.12 -10.70 -6.65
CA ILE A 263 -4.17 -9.77 -6.19
C ILE A 263 -5.29 -9.63 -7.21
N ASP A 264 -6.44 -9.15 -6.77
CA ASP A 264 -7.50 -8.63 -7.65
C ASP A 264 -7.14 -7.23 -8.13
N GLY A 265 -7.33 -6.94 -9.42
CA GLY A 265 -7.02 -5.61 -9.93
C GLY A 265 -7.01 -5.53 -11.45
N ILE A 266 -6.54 -4.40 -11.96
CA ILE A 266 -6.37 -4.16 -13.39
C ILE A 266 -4.95 -4.53 -13.79
N ALA A 267 -4.83 -5.43 -14.76
CA ALA A 267 -3.55 -5.80 -15.35
C ALA A 267 -3.10 -4.77 -16.38
N GLY A 268 -1.84 -4.37 -16.28
CA GLY A 268 -1.20 -3.44 -17.22
C GLY A 268 -0.86 -4.07 -18.56
N ILE A 269 -0.07 -3.34 -19.35
CA ILE A 269 0.47 -3.77 -20.63
C ILE A 269 1.53 -4.86 -20.37
N ALA A 270 1.56 -5.88 -21.23
CA ALA A 270 2.60 -6.90 -21.21
C ALA A 270 3.93 -6.32 -21.73
N GLN A 271 4.99 -6.44 -20.93
CA GLN A 271 6.34 -5.99 -21.30
C GLN A 271 7.11 -7.05 -22.11
N ALA A 272 6.59 -8.27 -22.16
CA ALA A 272 7.19 -9.37 -22.89
C ALA A 272 6.18 -9.99 -23.87
N GLN A 273 6.66 -10.44 -25.03
CA GLN A 273 5.84 -11.04 -26.06
C GLN A 273 6.02 -12.56 -26.08
N VAL A 274 4.98 -13.27 -26.56
CA VAL A 274 5.06 -14.71 -26.80
C VAL A 274 6.26 -15.04 -27.70
N GLY A 275 7.04 -16.03 -27.30
CA GLY A 275 8.29 -16.41 -27.94
C GLY A 275 9.56 -15.83 -27.29
N ASN A 276 9.44 -14.84 -26.41
CA ASN A 276 10.58 -14.29 -25.70
C ASN A 276 11.08 -15.26 -24.62
N LEU A 277 12.40 -15.29 -24.43
CA LEU A 277 13.01 -15.93 -23.28
C LEU A 277 12.89 -15.01 -22.06
N ILE A 278 12.22 -15.48 -21.04
CA ILE A 278 12.06 -14.78 -19.77
C ILE A 278 13.04 -15.37 -18.75
N THR A 279 13.69 -14.51 -18.00
CA THR A 279 14.61 -14.88 -16.93
C THR A 279 14.14 -14.30 -15.59
N THR A 280 14.62 -14.83 -14.48
CA THR A 280 14.33 -14.33 -13.14
C THR A 280 14.83 -12.89 -12.89
N THR A 281 15.78 -12.43 -13.68
CA THR A 281 16.36 -11.07 -13.65
C THR A 281 15.68 -10.11 -14.63
N SER A 282 14.73 -10.59 -15.44
CA SER A 282 13.99 -9.74 -16.38
C SER A 282 13.15 -8.68 -15.64
N ALA A 283 12.86 -7.58 -16.33
CA ALA A 283 11.90 -6.60 -15.84
C ALA A 283 10.53 -7.28 -15.57
N PRO A 284 9.67 -6.65 -14.76
CA PRO A 284 8.31 -7.16 -14.57
C PRO A 284 7.60 -7.41 -15.91
N LEU A 285 6.91 -8.53 -16.01
CA LEU A 285 6.13 -8.89 -17.22
C LEU A 285 4.90 -7.99 -17.38
N THR A 286 4.31 -7.61 -16.28
CA THR A 286 3.21 -6.63 -16.17
C THR A 286 3.08 -6.21 -14.70
N THR A 287 2.28 -5.18 -14.46
CA THR A 287 1.89 -4.77 -13.09
C THR A 287 0.38 -4.91 -12.95
N VAL A 288 -0.07 -5.53 -11.88
CA VAL A 288 -1.50 -5.57 -11.53
C VAL A 288 -1.75 -4.60 -10.39
N SER A 289 -2.73 -3.70 -10.56
CA SER A 289 -3.05 -2.67 -9.58
C SER A 289 -4.49 -2.83 -9.08
N THR A 290 -4.67 -2.87 -7.76
CA THR A 290 -6.01 -2.74 -7.15
C THR A 290 -6.42 -1.28 -7.21
N VAL A 291 -7.45 -0.98 -8.01
CA VAL A 291 -7.87 0.39 -8.31
C VAL A 291 -9.22 0.78 -7.69
N ASP A 292 -9.90 -0.14 -7.02
CA ASP A 292 -11.11 0.13 -6.25
C ASP A 292 -10.98 -0.53 -4.85
N PRO A 293 -10.87 0.29 -3.80
CA PRO A 293 -10.72 1.74 -3.82
C PRO A 293 -9.35 2.19 -4.39
N ILE A 294 -9.22 3.49 -4.76
CA ILE A 294 -7.98 4.08 -5.26
C ILE A 294 -7.40 5.08 -4.27
N LYS A 295 -6.07 5.17 -4.19
CA LYS A 295 -5.37 6.18 -3.40
C LYS A 295 -5.05 7.41 -4.26
N VAL A 296 -5.09 8.57 -3.64
CA VAL A 296 -4.57 9.81 -4.23
C VAL A 296 -3.53 10.38 -3.27
N TYR A 297 -2.28 10.44 -3.73
CA TYR A 297 -1.20 11.07 -2.98
C TYR A 297 -1.15 12.56 -3.30
N PHE A 298 -0.98 13.38 -2.28
CA PHE A 298 -0.78 14.82 -2.39
C PHE A 298 0.19 15.29 -1.31
N THR A 299 0.76 16.46 -1.49
CA THR A 299 1.79 16.99 -0.60
C THR A 299 1.32 18.27 0.07
N LEU A 300 1.55 18.36 1.38
CA LEU A 300 1.37 19.57 2.18
C LEU A 300 2.73 20.11 2.61
N SER A 301 2.87 21.44 2.66
CA SER A 301 4.04 22.04 3.33
C SER A 301 4.01 21.74 4.83
N GLU A 302 5.18 21.67 5.48
CA GLU A 302 5.28 21.46 6.92
C GLU A 302 4.44 22.47 7.71
N GLN A 303 4.42 23.72 7.31
CA GLN A 303 3.63 24.78 7.94
C GLN A 303 2.12 24.49 7.86
N GLN A 304 1.63 24.08 6.68
CA GLN A 304 0.22 23.69 6.50
C GLN A 304 -0.14 22.48 7.37
N TYR A 305 0.73 21.48 7.41
CA TYR A 305 0.55 20.30 8.24
C TYR A 305 0.48 20.62 9.73
N LEU A 306 1.38 21.47 10.23
CA LEU A 306 1.39 21.88 11.64
C LEU A 306 0.11 22.67 12.01
N ASN A 307 -0.33 23.57 11.14
CA ASN A 307 -1.58 24.32 11.34
C ASN A 307 -2.79 23.38 11.37
N PHE A 308 -2.84 22.43 10.45
CA PHE A 308 -3.88 21.43 10.37
C PHE A 308 -3.91 20.51 11.59
N THR A 309 -2.75 20.00 12.03
CA THR A 309 -2.63 19.12 13.20
C THR A 309 -3.01 19.82 14.49
N LYS A 310 -2.53 21.07 14.70
CA LYS A 310 -2.88 21.87 15.89
C LYS A 310 -4.39 22.05 16.01
N ARG A 311 -5.06 22.31 14.90
CA ARG A 311 -6.49 22.54 14.85
C ARG A 311 -7.30 21.27 15.11
N ASN A 312 -6.97 20.17 14.45
CA ASN A 312 -7.62 18.89 14.66
C ASN A 312 -7.43 18.36 16.09
N LEU A 313 -6.26 18.59 16.69
CA LEU A 313 -6.03 18.28 18.11
C LEU A 313 -6.95 19.08 19.03
N ILE A 314 -7.22 20.37 18.71
CA ILE A 314 -8.14 21.21 19.48
C ILE A 314 -9.59 20.72 19.30
N GLU A 315 -9.99 20.40 18.09
CA GLU A 315 -11.33 19.89 17.79
C GLU A 315 -11.58 18.50 18.36
N ALA A 316 -10.63 17.58 18.25
CA ALA A 316 -10.68 16.24 18.85
C ALA A 316 -10.80 16.29 20.38
N ARG A 317 -10.14 17.26 21.04
CA ARG A 317 -10.29 17.49 22.48
C ARG A 317 -11.66 18.04 22.87
N ARG A 318 -12.34 18.74 21.94
CA ARG A 318 -13.68 19.31 22.16
C ARG A 318 -14.82 18.30 21.91
N SER A 319 -14.70 17.45 20.92
CA SER A 319 -15.81 16.61 20.44
C SER A 319 -15.64 15.11 20.70
N ALA A 320 -14.54 14.64 21.27
CA ALA A 320 -14.27 13.21 21.53
C ALA A 320 -14.49 12.27 20.33
N SER A 321 -14.65 12.82 19.12
CA SER A 321 -14.83 12.09 17.87
C SER A 321 -13.63 12.29 16.95
N VAL A 322 -13.27 11.24 16.25
CA VAL A 322 -12.26 11.31 15.17
C VAL A 322 -12.85 12.19 14.06
N VAL A 323 -12.24 13.35 13.82
CA VAL A 323 -12.64 14.24 12.71
C VAL A 323 -12.33 13.50 11.42
N GLN A 324 -13.34 12.96 10.77
CA GLN A 324 -13.22 12.43 9.42
C GLN A 324 -13.12 13.62 8.47
N ILE A 325 -11.95 13.75 7.82
CA ILE A 325 -11.73 14.79 6.84
C ILE A 325 -12.22 14.29 5.50
N GLU A 326 -13.29 14.90 5.03
CA GLU A 326 -13.81 14.66 3.69
C GLU A 326 -12.92 15.34 2.66
N LEU A 327 -12.60 14.59 1.62
CA LEU A 327 -11.78 15.03 0.50
C LEU A 327 -12.61 15.01 -0.76
N GLU A 328 -12.51 16.06 -1.56
CA GLU A 328 -13.06 16.11 -2.90
C GLU A 328 -11.92 16.00 -3.91
N LEU A 329 -12.13 15.26 -4.97
CA LEU A 329 -11.17 15.12 -6.06
C LEU A 329 -11.68 15.89 -7.29
N ILE A 330 -10.92 16.85 -7.73
CA ILE A 330 -11.16 17.61 -8.95
C ILE A 330 -10.27 17.02 -10.04
N LEU A 331 -10.87 16.52 -11.08
CA LEU A 331 -10.19 15.87 -12.20
C LEU A 331 -9.48 16.89 -13.10
N SER A 332 -8.66 16.40 -14.02
CA SER A 332 -7.87 17.24 -14.93
C SER A 332 -8.73 18.06 -15.91
N ASP A 333 -9.97 17.65 -16.17
CA ASP A 333 -10.94 18.41 -16.98
C ASP A 333 -11.69 19.49 -16.20
N GLY A 334 -11.41 19.59 -14.88
CA GLY A 334 -12.06 20.55 -13.98
C GLY A 334 -13.36 20.04 -13.35
N SER A 335 -13.83 18.86 -13.71
CA SER A 335 -15.00 18.24 -13.09
C SER A 335 -14.67 17.70 -11.68
N THR A 336 -15.66 17.76 -10.78
CA THR A 336 -15.53 17.14 -9.45
C THR A 336 -15.92 15.67 -9.54
N TYR A 337 -15.07 14.79 -9.04
CA TYR A 337 -15.36 13.37 -8.97
C TYR A 337 -16.54 13.12 -8.02
N PRO A 338 -17.54 12.30 -8.39
CA PRO A 338 -18.79 12.19 -7.63
C PRO A 338 -18.63 11.53 -6.25
N GLU A 339 -17.63 10.62 -6.11
CA GLU A 339 -17.38 9.95 -4.85
C GLU A 339 -16.49 10.81 -3.94
N GLN A 340 -16.95 11.02 -2.72
CA GLN A 340 -16.14 11.70 -1.71
C GLN A 340 -15.08 10.74 -1.18
N GLY A 341 -13.88 11.27 -1.03
CA GLY A 341 -12.77 10.56 -0.41
C GLY A 341 -12.64 10.87 1.07
N SER A 342 -11.89 10.05 1.75
CA SER A 342 -11.50 10.27 3.13
C SER A 342 -9.99 10.31 3.27
N PHE A 343 -9.51 11.03 4.29
CA PHE A 343 -8.10 11.00 4.65
C PHE A 343 -7.70 9.57 5.06
N PHE A 344 -6.59 9.08 4.52
CA PHE A 344 -6.11 7.73 4.77
C PHE A 344 -4.89 7.71 5.69
N PHE A 345 -3.81 8.40 5.32
CA PHE A 345 -2.65 8.56 6.18
C PHE A 345 -1.78 9.77 5.80
N ALA A 346 -0.92 10.19 6.73
CA ALA A 346 0.21 11.07 6.48
C ALA A 346 1.50 10.26 6.57
N ASP A 347 2.47 10.54 5.71
CA ASP A 347 3.79 9.92 5.78
C ASP A 347 4.45 10.25 7.13
N ARG A 348 5.22 9.33 7.67
CA ARG A 348 5.97 9.51 8.92
C ARG A 348 7.08 10.55 8.84
N GLN A 349 7.49 10.91 7.64
CA GLN A 349 8.68 11.71 7.38
C GLN A 349 8.36 12.90 6.50
N VAL A 350 8.91 14.07 6.87
CA VAL A 350 8.98 15.25 6.01
C VAL A 350 10.11 15.04 5.01
N ASP A 351 9.89 15.31 3.75
CA ASP A 351 10.98 15.34 2.76
C ASP A 351 11.88 16.55 3.01
N PRO A 352 13.15 16.34 3.43
CA PRO A 352 14.04 17.45 3.78
C PRO A 352 14.44 18.34 2.60
N LYS A 353 14.24 17.88 1.35
CA LYS A 353 14.54 18.65 0.15
C LYS A 353 13.45 19.64 -0.20
N THR A 354 12.20 19.26 0.05
CA THR A 354 11.02 20.06 -0.34
C THR A 354 10.31 20.70 0.85
N GLY A 355 10.59 20.28 2.09
CA GLY A 355 9.87 20.69 3.29
C GLY A 355 8.39 20.28 3.26
N ALA A 356 8.07 19.22 2.53
CA ALA A 356 6.70 18.77 2.34
C ALA A 356 6.46 17.38 2.97
N ILE A 357 5.23 17.14 3.40
CA ILE A 357 4.75 15.84 3.90
C ILE A 357 3.82 15.26 2.86
N ARG A 358 4.04 14.00 2.50
CA ARG A 358 3.14 13.26 1.62
C ARG A 358 1.96 12.75 2.43
N MET A 359 0.78 12.99 1.90
CA MET A 359 -0.48 12.52 2.45
C MET A 359 -1.22 11.69 1.42
N ALA A 360 -2.10 10.83 1.89
CA ALA A 360 -2.94 10.02 1.02
C ALA A 360 -4.41 10.17 1.40
N GLY A 361 -5.25 10.36 0.41
CA GLY A 361 -6.68 10.17 0.47
C GLY A 361 -7.09 8.87 -0.21
N ILE A 362 -8.17 8.27 0.22
CA ILE A 362 -8.77 7.08 -0.37
C ILE A 362 -10.14 7.42 -0.94
N PHE A 363 -10.40 6.96 -2.16
CA PHE A 363 -11.65 7.21 -2.89
C PHE A 363 -12.20 5.88 -3.40
N LEU A 364 -13.51 5.68 -3.27
CA LEU A 364 -14.18 4.60 -3.98
C LEU A 364 -14.08 4.86 -5.48
N ASN A 365 -13.91 3.81 -6.26
CA ASN A 365 -13.74 3.93 -7.71
C ASN A 365 -14.61 2.93 -8.47
N PRO A 366 -15.94 2.99 -8.28
CA PRO A 366 -16.85 2.09 -8.96
C PRO A 366 -16.71 2.23 -10.46
N GLY A 367 -16.62 1.10 -11.16
CA GLY A 367 -16.40 1.08 -12.61
C GLY A 367 -14.97 1.38 -13.04
N ASN A 368 -14.02 1.54 -12.12
CA ASN A 368 -12.60 1.73 -12.41
C ASN A 368 -12.33 2.93 -13.35
N VAL A 369 -13.05 4.04 -13.14
CA VAL A 369 -12.93 5.28 -13.93
C VAL A 369 -11.57 5.93 -13.73
N LEU A 370 -11.15 6.00 -12.46
CA LEU A 370 -9.83 6.50 -12.10
C LEU A 370 -8.78 5.44 -12.36
N ARG A 371 -7.66 5.86 -12.94
CA ARG A 371 -6.52 4.98 -13.23
C ARG A 371 -5.28 5.47 -12.49
N PRO A 372 -4.39 4.57 -12.07
CA PRO A 372 -3.10 4.97 -11.51
C PRO A 372 -2.31 5.88 -12.47
N GLY A 373 -1.67 6.91 -11.92
CA GLY A 373 -0.88 7.88 -12.68
C GLY A 373 -1.65 9.11 -13.18
N GLN A 374 -2.97 9.20 -12.95
CA GLN A 374 -3.73 10.41 -13.28
C GLN A 374 -3.44 11.52 -12.27
N TYR A 375 -3.41 12.76 -12.77
CA TYR A 375 -3.33 13.96 -11.95
C TYR A 375 -4.73 14.49 -11.63
N GLY A 376 -4.88 15.00 -10.41
CA GLY A 376 -6.07 15.70 -9.97
C GLY A 376 -5.72 16.69 -8.87
N ARG A 377 -6.69 17.49 -8.46
CA ARG A 377 -6.56 18.38 -7.30
C ARG A 377 -7.43 17.85 -6.18
N ILE A 378 -6.82 17.61 -5.03
CA ILE A 378 -7.54 17.30 -3.81
C ILE A 378 -7.98 18.62 -3.20
N ARG A 379 -9.26 18.73 -2.88
CA ARG A 379 -9.83 19.86 -2.17
C ARG A 379 -10.39 19.40 -0.83
N ALA A 380 -10.07 20.11 0.24
CA ALA A 380 -10.62 19.87 1.55
C ALA A 380 -10.96 21.16 2.27
N VAL A 381 -11.93 21.12 3.16
CA VAL A 381 -12.24 22.21 4.07
C VAL A 381 -11.15 22.26 5.15
N THR A 382 -10.30 23.27 5.09
CA THR A 382 -9.22 23.47 6.06
C THR A 382 -9.59 24.39 7.20
N ALA A 383 -10.58 25.25 7.02
CA ALA A 383 -11.06 26.20 8.01
C ALA A 383 -12.55 26.49 7.80
N THR A 384 -13.24 26.82 8.85
CA THR A 384 -14.55 27.51 8.79
C THR A 384 -14.36 28.87 9.41
N LYS A 385 -14.63 29.92 8.65
CA LYS A 385 -14.62 31.30 9.16
C LYS A 385 -16.03 31.57 9.67
N ASN A 386 -16.18 31.52 11.00
CA ASN A 386 -17.46 31.79 11.63
C ASN A 386 -17.77 33.29 11.52
N ASP A 387 -19.05 33.62 11.36
CA ASP A 387 -19.55 34.99 11.31
C ASP A 387 -18.89 35.86 10.21
N ALA A 388 -18.47 35.27 9.11
CA ALA A 388 -17.81 36.01 8.01
C ALA A 388 -18.79 36.96 7.33
N LEU A 389 -18.34 38.19 7.12
CA LEU A 389 -19.10 39.20 6.40
C LEU A 389 -18.86 39.06 4.90
N LEU A 390 -19.91 38.79 4.14
CA LEU A 390 -19.86 38.53 2.71
C LEU A 390 -20.42 39.69 1.90
N VAL A 391 -19.67 40.13 0.90
CA VAL A 391 -20.13 41.13 -0.07
C VAL A 391 -19.84 40.68 -1.50
N PRO A 392 -20.69 40.98 -2.49
CA PRO A 392 -20.39 40.67 -3.88
C PRO A 392 -19.07 41.32 -4.33
N GLN A 393 -18.28 40.61 -5.13
CA GLN A 393 -16.96 41.11 -5.60
C GLN A 393 -17.07 42.45 -6.30
N ARG A 394 -18.17 42.70 -7.02
CA ARG A 394 -18.42 43.98 -7.72
C ARG A 394 -18.61 45.19 -6.80
N ALA A 395 -18.97 44.96 -5.52
CA ALA A 395 -19.12 46.03 -4.54
C ALA A 395 -17.79 46.58 -4.02
N VAL A 396 -16.69 45.81 -4.19
CA VAL A 396 -15.37 46.18 -3.71
C VAL A 396 -14.58 46.83 -4.85
N SER A 397 -14.14 48.05 -4.65
CA SER A 397 -13.30 48.79 -5.59
C SER A 397 -11.88 48.88 -5.04
N GLU A 398 -10.89 48.63 -5.87
CA GLU A 398 -9.48 48.85 -5.53
C GLU A 398 -9.01 50.18 -6.01
N LEU A 399 -8.53 50.99 -5.09
CA LEU A 399 -7.98 52.33 -5.39
C LEU A 399 -6.61 52.47 -4.72
N GLN A 400 -5.56 52.64 -5.50
CA GLN A 400 -4.18 52.86 -5.02
C GLN A 400 -3.72 51.82 -4.00
N GLY A 401 -4.05 50.53 -4.23
CA GLY A 401 -3.67 49.44 -3.34
C GLY A 401 -4.52 49.27 -2.06
N SER A 402 -5.59 50.10 -1.92
CA SER A 402 -6.55 50.00 -0.83
C SER A 402 -7.92 49.57 -1.37
N TYR A 403 -8.59 48.73 -0.66
CA TYR A 403 -9.94 48.25 -1.00
C TYR A 403 -10.98 49.18 -0.33
N GLN A 404 -11.96 49.64 -1.10
CA GLN A 404 -13.02 50.50 -0.64
C GLN A 404 -14.38 49.97 -1.05
N VAL A 405 -15.37 50.25 -0.23
CA VAL A 405 -16.78 49.91 -0.45
C VAL A 405 -17.63 51.16 -0.23
N ALA A 406 -18.59 51.37 -1.08
CA ALA A 406 -19.59 52.40 -0.90
C ALA A 406 -20.75 51.86 -0.05
N VAL A 407 -20.84 52.32 1.19
CA VAL A 407 -21.89 51.93 2.14
C VAL A 407 -23.04 52.96 2.06
N VAL A 408 -24.28 52.46 2.04
CA VAL A 408 -25.46 53.32 2.11
C VAL A 408 -25.80 53.53 3.58
N GLY A 409 -25.53 54.74 4.05
CA GLY A 409 -25.80 55.21 5.41
C GLY A 409 -27.19 55.77 5.62
N GLY A 410 -27.40 56.44 6.76
CA GLY A 410 -28.65 57.13 7.09
C GLY A 410 -29.02 58.19 6.04
N ALA A 411 -30.30 58.34 5.77
CA ALA A 411 -30.86 59.23 4.74
C ALA A 411 -30.35 58.92 3.31
N ASN A 412 -30.01 57.65 3.01
CA ASN A 412 -29.51 57.19 1.71
C ASN A 412 -28.25 57.93 1.21
N LYS A 413 -27.38 58.34 2.13
CA LYS A 413 -26.11 58.98 1.80
C LYS A 413 -25.01 57.96 1.66
N ILE A 414 -24.18 58.09 0.65
CA ILE A 414 -23.04 57.24 0.42
C ILE A 414 -21.88 57.64 1.31
N GLU A 415 -21.36 56.61 2.02
CA GLU A 415 -20.10 56.68 2.76
C GLU A 415 -19.08 55.77 2.10
N MET A 416 -17.96 56.33 1.62
CA MET A 416 -16.84 55.53 1.12
C MET A 416 -16.02 55.06 2.32
N ARG A 417 -15.94 53.74 2.51
CA ARG A 417 -15.26 53.17 3.64
C ARG A 417 -14.15 52.21 3.16
N THR A 418 -12.96 52.38 3.70
CA THR A 418 -11.85 51.43 3.47
C THR A 418 -12.14 50.16 4.21
N VAL A 419 -11.97 49.03 3.54
CA VAL A 419 -12.23 47.70 4.07
C VAL A 419 -11.00 46.84 3.94
N LYS A 420 -10.83 45.92 4.89
CA LYS A 420 -9.83 44.85 4.78
C LYS A 420 -10.50 43.64 4.18
N VAL A 421 -10.11 43.30 2.95
CA VAL A 421 -10.59 42.10 2.27
C VAL A 421 -9.76 40.88 2.68
N GLY A 422 -10.40 39.76 2.87
CA GLY A 422 -9.80 38.46 3.11
C GLY A 422 -9.87 37.60 1.84
N GLU A 423 -10.15 36.31 2.02
CA GLU A 423 -10.27 35.33 0.94
C GLU A 423 -11.58 35.50 0.15
N ARG A 424 -11.59 34.96 -1.05
CA ARG A 424 -12.80 34.94 -1.90
C ARG A 424 -13.58 33.64 -1.65
N SER A 425 -14.89 33.76 -1.54
CA SER A 425 -15.80 32.62 -1.48
C SER A 425 -16.77 32.71 -2.68
N GLY A 426 -16.50 31.91 -3.71
CA GLY A 426 -17.27 31.98 -4.96
C GLY A 426 -17.23 33.36 -5.61
N THR A 427 -18.39 33.99 -5.76
CA THR A 427 -18.55 35.35 -6.33
C THR A 427 -18.52 36.47 -5.29
N GLN A 428 -18.22 36.15 -4.03
CA GLN A 428 -18.21 37.06 -2.90
C GLN A 428 -16.81 37.25 -2.31
N TRP A 429 -16.54 38.44 -1.74
CA TRP A 429 -15.39 38.70 -0.88
C TRP A 429 -15.78 38.48 0.60
N ILE A 430 -14.91 37.90 1.35
CA ILE A 430 -14.96 37.90 2.83
C ILE A 430 -14.33 39.20 3.29
N ILE A 431 -15.06 40.01 4.07
CA ILE A 431 -14.54 41.26 4.64
C ILE A 431 -14.11 40.98 6.09
N GLU A 432 -12.85 41.26 6.39
CA GLU A 432 -12.25 41.02 7.72
C GLU A 432 -12.50 42.23 8.66
N ASP A 433 -12.53 43.45 8.10
CA ASP A 433 -12.73 44.65 8.88
C ASP A 433 -13.32 45.78 8.00
N GLY A 434 -14.02 46.72 8.64
CA GLY A 434 -14.56 47.92 7.96
C GLY A 434 -16.05 47.86 7.66
N LEU A 435 -16.77 46.75 7.82
CA LEU A 435 -18.21 46.63 7.63
C LEU A 435 -18.89 45.99 8.85
N LYS A 436 -20.21 46.14 8.93
CA LYS A 436 -21.05 45.47 9.91
C LYS A 436 -22.12 44.65 9.22
N ALA A 437 -22.56 43.57 9.87
CA ALA A 437 -23.66 42.74 9.39
C ALA A 437 -24.91 43.57 9.19
N GLY A 438 -25.61 43.36 8.07
CA GLY A 438 -26.86 44.07 7.75
C GLY A 438 -26.70 45.43 7.08
N GLU A 439 -25.49 45.97 6.96
CA GLU A 439 -25.26 47.20 6.15
C GLU A 439 -25.53 46.94 4.68
N PHE A 440 -25.91 47.99 3.95
CA PHE A 440 -26.11 47.91 2.50
C PHE A 440 -24.89 48.49 1.76
N VAL A 441 -24.37 47.72 0.82
CA VAL A 441 -23.22 48.13 -0.01
C VAL A 441 -23.63 48.24 -1.46
N VAL A 442 -23.12 49.25 -2.17
CA VAL A 442 -23.42 49.47 -3.58
C VAL A 442 -22.64 48.47 -4.43
N VAL A 443 -23.37 47.75 -5.28
CA VAL A 443 -22.80 46.74 -6.18
C VAL A 443 -22.63 47.29 -7.60
N GLU A 444 -23.64 48.03 -8.09
CA GLU A 444 -23.59 48.69 -9.42
C GLU A 444 -23.87 50.18 -9.31
N GLY A 445 -23.16 50.94 -10.13
CA GLY A 445 -23.23 52.41 -10.14
C GLY A 445 -22.09 53.09 -9.39
N THR A 446 -21.11 52.36 -8.86
CA THR A 446 -19.97 52.88 -8.07
C THR A 446 -19.16 53.96 -8.79
N GLN A 447 -19.05 53.93 -10.13
CA GLN A 447 -18.32 54.93 -10.92
C GLN A 447 -18.99 56.31 -10.98
N LYS A 448 -20.26 56.40 -10.66
CA LYS A 448 -21.06 57.63 -10.78
C LYS A 448 -21.30 58.29 -9.42
N ILE A 449 -20.95 57.65 -8.31
CA ILE A 449 -21.23 58.17 -6.97
C ILE A 449 -20.01 58.88 -6.40
N LYS A 450 -20.28 59.97 -5.65
CA LYS A 450 -19.29 60.70 -4.86
C LYS A 450 -19.60 60.56 -3.38
N PRO A 451 -18.60 60.60 -2.49
CA PRO A 451 -18.85 60.62 -1.05
C PRO A 451 -19.90 61.69 -0.67
N GLY A 452 -20.89 61.31 0.13
CA GLY A 452 -21.98 62.22 0.55
C GLY A 452 -23.14 62.35 -0.44
N ALA A 453 -23.10 61.70 -1.62
CA ALA A 453 -24.22 61.72 -2.58
C ALA A 453 -25.43 60.96 -2.02
N VAL A 454 -26.64 61.49 -2.27
CA VAL A 454 -27.91 60.86 -1.95
C VAL A 454 -28.29 59.94 -3.11
N VAL A 455 -28.54 58.67 -2.81
CA VAL A 455 -28.89 57.64 -3.79
C VAL A 455 -30.26 57.02 -3.54
N ASN A 456 -30.81 56.40 -4.58
CA ASN A 456 -32.03 55.61 -4.49
C ASN A 456 -31.65 54.14 -4.57
N PRO A 457 -31.62 53.42 -3.42
CA PRO A 457 -31.17 52.06 -3.41
C PRO A 457 -32.21 51.07 -3.99
N LYS A 458 -31.83 50.28 -4.96
CA LYS A 458 -32.57 49.17 -5.52
C LYS A 458 -31.90 47.85 -5.13
N ALA A 459 -32.66 46.85 -4.82
CA ALA A 459 -32.10 45.56 -4.47
C ALA A 459 -31.33 44.93 -5.67
N TYR A 460 -30.08 44.54 -5.43
CA TYR A 460 -29.26 43.79 -6.40
C TYR A 460 -29.84 42.41 -6.62
N ALA A 461 -30.26 42.08 -7.85
CA ALA A 461 -30.68 40.72 -8.21
C ALA A 461 -29.44 39.87 -8.41
N LYS A 462 -29.21 38.87 -7.54
CA LYS A 462 -28.18 37.85 -7.75
C LYS A 462 -28.41 37.19 -9.12
N THR A 463 -27.59 37.49 -10.11
CA THR A 463 -27.51 36.64 -11.30
C THR A 463 -26.75 35.37 -10.91
N ASN A 464 -27.41 34.22 -10.98
CA ASN A 464 -26.83 32.91 -10.73
C ASN A 464 -25.69 32.58 -11.69
#